data_4382a276b3ef8c2c621dc5d1b4e19337
#
_entry.id   4382a276b3ef8c2c621dc5d1b4e19337
#
_cell.length_a   1.000
_cell.length_b   1.000
_cell.length_c   1.000
_cell.angle_alpha   90.00
_cell.angle_beta   90.00
_cell.angle_gamma   90.00
#
_symmetry.space_group_name_H-M   'P 1'
#
loop_
_entity.id
_entity.type
_entity.pdbx_description
1 polymer ?
#
loop_
_entity_poly.entity_id
_entity_poly.type
_entity_poly.pdbx_seq_one_letter_code
_entity_poly.pdbx_strand_id
1 'polypeptide(L)'
;MTQRILVVLDPDSDTPIATETAIDIAQRHGGEVTGLAFVDKDSIGQEAAGGGIGSMYFAERLREQLTEETRQRAHELIAQFTQRVEAEGVRHTGDRVGEGELVKSLLDEMRTHDLLVAGRESHFYYADPDRRTHTLAKVLQDAAAATLIVGTARPAVSRVAVAYDGSAPSARAMQKFAHLAPFGTDLDVEVVHVRGGSDAERLASERLRADAAAYLQAHGFERVTTTAIESGSPADRICELAQGDRADLVVSGAYAKSGFRKMLFGSSATKLLEQARVPLFLYH
;
A
#
# COMPACT_ATOMS: atom_id res chain seq x y z
N MET A 1 -17.29 -4.10 0.59
CA MET A 1 -16.84 -5.50 0.35
C MET A 1 -15.77 -5.47 -0.71
N THR A 2 -14.67 -6.17 -0.49
CA THR A 2 -13.53 -6.24 -1.42
C THR A 2 -13.79 -7.35 -2.44
N GLN A 3 -13.94 -7.02 -3.73
CA GLN A 3 -14.26 -8.00 -4.77
C GLN A 3 -13.11 -8.26 -5.72
N ARG A 4 -12.35 -7.23 -6.08
CA ARG A 4 -11.23 -7.34 -7.02
C ARG A 4 -9.94 -6.82 -6.37
N ILE A 5 -8.97 -7.71 -6.23
CA ILE A 5 -7.72 -7.43 -5.55
C ILE A 5 -6.57 -7.55 -6.56
N LEU A 6 -5.79 -6.49 -6.70
CA LEU A 6 -4.57 -6.48 -7.49
C LEU A 6 -3.37 -6.79 -6.60
N VAL A 7 -2.52 -7.70 -7.01
CA VAL A 7 -1.27 -8.05 -6.31
C VAL A 7 -0.09 -7.71 -7.20
N VAL A 8 0.82 -6.88 -6.72
CA VAL A 8 2.09 -6.66 -7.40
C VAL A 8 3.03 -7.79 -7.05
N LEU A 9 3.55 -8.44 -8.07
CA LEU A 9 4.49 -9.55 -7.96
C LEU A 9 5.89 -9.08 -8.30
N ASP A 10 6.79 -9.26 -7.35
CA ASP A 10 8.17 -8.85 -7.39
C ASP A 10 9.03 -10.00 -6.85
N PRO A 11 10.28 -10.19 -7.27
CA PRO A 11 11.14 -11.27 -6.76
C PRO A 11 11.52 -11.13 -5.28
N ASP A 12 11.02 -10.13 -4.58
CA ASP A 12 11.34 -9.86 -3.18
C ASP A 12 10.63 -10.80 -2.19
N SER A 13 11.14 -10.84 -0.97
CA SER A 13 10.76 -11.79 0.08
C SER A 13 9.33 -11.61 0.59
N ASP A 14 8.72 -10.45 0.40
CA ASP A 14 7.38 -10.13 0.86
C ASP A 14 6.27 -10.31 -0.21
N THR A 15 6.64 -10.60 -1.45
CA THR A 15 5.65 -10.98 -2.50
C THR A 15 4.82 -12.22 -2.14
N PRO A 16 5.38 -13.31 -1.60
CA PRO A 16 4.56 -14.42 -1.10
C PRO A 16 3.59 -14.00 0.00
N ILE A 17 3.99 -13.10 0.90
CA ILE A 17 3.15 -12.57 1.97
C ILE A 17 2.01 -11.71 1.40
N ALA A 18 2.30 -10.88 0.40
CA ALA A 18 1.28 -10.11 -0.31
C ALA A 18 0.25 -11.02 -0.99
N THR A 19 0.72 -12.08 -1.64
CA THR A 19 -0.13 -13.09 -2.28
C THR A 19 -1.04 -13.79 -1.27
N GLU A 20 -0.49 -14.31 -0.17
CA GLU A 20 -1.25 -14.95 0.89
C GLU A 20 -2.29 -14.00 1.51
N THR A 21 -1.90 -12.75 1.75
CA THR A 21 -2.81 -11.74 2.30
C THR A 21 -3.97 -11.45 1.33
N ALA A 22 -3.69 -11.34 0.05
CA ALA A 22 -4.73 -11.12 -0.96
C ALA A 22 -5.68 -12.34 -1.08
N ILE A 23 -5.16 -13.56 -0.99
CA ILE A 23 -5.94 -14.80 -0.96
C ILE A 23 -6.89 -14.80 0.24
N ASP A 24 -6.40 -14.49 1.45
CA ASP A 24 -7.22 -14.43 2.67
C ASP A 24 -8.37 -13.43 2.54
N ILE A 25 -8.06 -12.25 2.00
CA ILE A 25 -9.07 -11.21 1.77
C ILE A 25 -10.09 -11.68 0.73
N ALA A 26 -9.63 -12.27 -0.38
CA ALA A 26 -10.52 -12.79 -1.41
C ALA A 26 -11.43 -13.91 -0.90
N GLN A 27 -10.91 -14.87 -0.13
CA GLN A 27 -11.69 -15.93 0.49
C GLN A 27 -12.75 -15.37 1.44
N ARG A 28 -12.41 -14.39 2.26
CA ARG A 28 -13.33 -13.73 3.20
C ARG A 28 -14.50 -13.08 2.51
N HIS A 29 -14.29 -12.49 1.34
CA HIS A 29 -15.29 -11.68 0.63
C HIS A 29 -15.90 -12.38 -0.59
N GLY A 30 -15.43 -13.60 -0.96
CA GLY A 30 -15.81 -14.26 -2.20
C GLY A 30 -15.32 -13.53 -3.45
N GLY A 31 -14.22 -12.79 -3.32
CA GLY A 31 -13.62 -11.96 -4.37
C GLY A 31 -12.72 -12.74 -5.33
N GLU A 32 -12.03 -12.00 -6.16
CA GLU A 32 -11.03 -12.50 -7.10
C GLU A 32 -9.71 -11.74 -6.96
N VAL A 33 -8.62 -12.37 -7.36
CA VAL A 33 -7.29 -11.78 -7.35
C VAL A 33 -6.75 -11.64 -8.78
N THR A 34 -5.88 -10.66 -8.99
CA THR A 34 -5.14 -10.47 -10.26
C THR A 34 -3.67 -10.28 -9.91
N GLY A 35 -2.79 -11.10 -10.49
CA GLY A 35 -1.34 -10.96 -10.37
C GLY A 35 -0.79 -10.04 -11.46
N LEU A 36 0.03 -9.08 -11.08
CA LEU A 36 0.75 -8.19 -11.99
C LEU A 36 2.24 -8.25 -11.70
N ALA A 37 3.01 -8.89 -12.59
CA ALA A 37 4.46 -8.78 -12.65
C ALA A 37 4.86 -7.73 -13.69
N PHE A 38 6.06 -7.15 -13.59
CA PHE A 38 6.43 -6.03 -14.45
C PHE A 38 7.88 -6.13 -14.97
N VAL A 39 8.08 -5.73 -16.23
CA VAL A 39 9.40 -5.58 -16.87
C VAL A 39 9.63 -4.09 -17.11
N ASP A 40 10.45 -3.48 -16.25
CA ASP A 40 10.80 -2.06 -16.35
C ASP A 40 11.95 -1.85 -17.34
N LYS A 41 11.58 -1.65 -18.62
CA LYS A 41 12.53 -1.40 -19.69
C LYS A 41 13.31 -0.09 -19.54
N ASP A 42 12.75 0.89 -18.84
CA ASP A 42 13.39 2.19 -18.68
C ASP A 42 14.54 2.11 -17.68
N SER A 43 14.35 1.40 -16.56
CA SER A 43 15.42 1.15 -15.59
C SER A 43 16.52 0.27 -16.18
N ILE A 44 16.18 -0.80 -16.88
CA ILE A 44 17.15 -1.65 -17.60
C ILE A 44 17.96 -0.82 -18.60
N GLY A 45 17.33 0.10 -19.32
CA GLY A 45 18.00 0.97 -20.26
C GLY A 45 19.01 1.93 -19.62
N GLN A 46 18.73 2.40 -18.38
CA GLN A 46 19.62 3.29 -17.64
C GLN A 46 20.85 2.53 -17.09
N GLU A 47 20.67 1.32 -16.60
CA GLU A 47 21.79 0.46 -16.15
C GLU A 47 22.75 0.09 -17.27
N ALA A 48 22.22 -0.15 -18.47
CA ALA A 48 23.03 -0.48 -19.64
C ALA A 48 23.76 0.72 -20.26
N ALA A 49 23.41 1.95 -19.93
CA ALA A 49 23.92 3.17 -20.57
C ALA A 49 25.31 3.66 -20.10
N GLY A 50 25.97 2.97 -19.18
CA GLY A 50 27.29 3.33 -18.63
C GLY A 50 28.48 2.96 -19.54
N GLY A 51 28.87 3.79 -20.53
CA GLY A 51 30.07 3.52 -21.30
C GLY A 51 30.35 4.48 -22.49
N GLY A 52 31.63 4.67 -22.84
CA GLY A 52 32.09 5.56 -23.94
C GLY A 52 31.82 5.02 -25.36
N ILE A 53 32.32 5.74 -26.38
CA ILE A 53 32.09 5.55 -27.83
C ILE A 53 32.57 4.16 -28.34
N GLY A 54 32.31 3.15 -28.00
CA GLY A 54 32.58 1.74 -28.43
C GLY A 54 31.69 0.76 -27.71
N SER A 55 30.97 1.25 -26.67
CA SER A 55 30.16 0.44 -25.78
C SER A 55 28.69 0.33 -26.22
N MET A 56 28.23 1.09 -27.23
CA MET A 56 26.81 1.07 -27.65
C MET A 56 26.33 -0.33 -28.06
N TYR A 57 27.17 -1.09 -28.79
CA TYR A 57 26.81 -2.45 -29.18
C TYR A 57 26.70 -3.40 -27.98
N PHE A 58 27.64 -3.27 -27.04
CA PHE A 58 27.61 -4.07 -25.81
C PHE A 58 26.46 -3.65 -24.90
N ALA A 59 26.19 -2.36 -24.82
CA ALA A 59 25.07 -1.82 -24.04
C ALA A 59 23.72 -2.33 -24.58
N GLU A 60 23.54 -2.36 -25.90
CA GLU A 60 22.30 -2.87 -26.51
C GLU A 60 22.12 -4.36 -26.23
N ARG A 61 23.15 -5.18 -26.42
CA ARG A 61 23.11 -6.61 -26.09
C ARG A 61 22.84 -6.87 -24.61
N LEU A 62 23.47 -6.11 -23.72
CA LEU A 62 23.23 -6.22 -22.28
C LEU A 62 21.79 -5.85 -21.95
N ARG A 63 21.25 -4.80 -22.57
CA ARG A 63 19.86 -4.38 -22.41
C ARG A 63 18.87 -5.47 -22.88
N GLU A 64 19.12 -6.05 -24.07
CA GLU A 64 18.31 -7.15 -24.57
C GLU A 64 18.36 -8.36 -23.64
N GLN A 65 19.54 -8.75 -23.17
CA GLN A 65 19.72 -9.87 -22.26
C GLN A 65 18.99 -9.62 -20.91
N LEU A 66 19.20 -8.47 -20.27
CA LEU A 66 18.54 -8.13 -19.02
C LEU A 66 17.02 -8.04 -19.16
N THR A 67 16.53 -7.54 -20.28
CA THR A 67 15.09 -7.49 -20.57
C THR A 67 14.50 -8.90 -20.68
N GLU A 68 15.19 -9.81 -21.35
CA GLU A 68 14.72 -11.19 -21.50
C GLU A 68 14.77 -11.97 -20.18
N GLU A 69 15.86 -11.84 -19.42
CA GLU A 69 15.99 -12.44 -18.09
C GLU A 69 14.89 -11.92 -17.13
N THR A 70 14.61 -10.62 -17.15
CA THR A 70 13.55 -10.02 -16.33
C THR A 70 12.16 -10.50 -16.77
N ARG A 71 11.93 -10.62 -18.10
CA ARG A 71 10.68 -11.17 -18.63
C ARG A 71 10.45 -12.61 -18.20
N GLN A 72 11.48 -13.44 -18.28
CA GLN A 72 11.39 -14.82 -17.81
C GLN A 72 11.04 -14.91 -16.32
N ARG A 73 11.69 -14.12 -15.48
CA ARG A 73 11.38 -14.04 -14.04
C ARG A 73 9.93 -13.57 -13.80
N ALA A 74 9.47 -12.58 -14.54
CA ALA A 74 8.10 -12.10 -14.43
C ALA A 74 7.08 -13.20 -14.76
N HIS A 75 7.33 -14.00 -15.79
CA HIS A 75 6.48 -15.15 -16.12
C HIS A 75 6.52 -16.25 -15.05
N GLU A 76 7.69 -16.50 -14.46
CA GLU A 76 7.84 -17.44 -13.34
C GLU A 76 7.03 -16.99 -12.11
N LEU A 77 7.06 -15.69 -11.78
CA LEU A 77 6.28 -15.12 -10.70
C LEU A 77 4.76 -15.25 -10.94
N ILE A 78 4.31 -14.96 -12.16
CA ILE A 78 2.90 -15.19 -12.54
C ILE A 78 2.53 -16.66 -12.38
N ALA A 79 3.35 -17.58 -12.87
CA ALA A 79 3.07 -19.01 -12.76
C ALA A 79 2.98 -19.48 -11.30
N GLN A 80 3.89 -19.03 -10.44
CA GLN A 80 3.87 -19.32 -9.00
C GLN A 80 2.62 -18.73 -8.33
N PHE A 81 2.27 -17.50 -8.64
CA PHE A 81 1.07 -16.84 -8.16
C PHE A 81 -0.19 -17.63 -8.56
N THR A 82 -0.35 -17.92 -9.84
CA THR A 82 -1.49 -18.67 -10.38
C THR A 82 -1.62 -20.02 -9.68
N GLN A 83 -0.54 -20.80 -9.60
CA GLN A 83 -0.52 -22.09 -8.92
C GLN A 83 -0.96 -21.96 -7.46
N ARG A 84 -0.49 -20.94 -6.75
CA ARG A 84 -0.82 -20.70 -5.35
C ARG A 84 -2.30 -20.35 -5.15
N VAL A 85 -2.82 -19.46 -5.98
CA VAL A 85 -4.23 -19.00 -5.95
C VAL A 85 -5.18 -20.16 -6.26
N GLU A 86 -4.87 -20.95 -7.30
CA GLU A 86 -5.65 -22.14 -7.67
C GLU A 86 -5.66 -23.20 -6.56
N ALA A 87 -4.52 -23.43 -5.89
CA ALA A 87 -4.41 -24.36 -4.78
C ALA A 87 -5.31 -24.00 -3.59
N GLU A 88 -5.58 -22.69 -3.39
CA GLU A 88 -6.48 -22.17 -2.35
C GLU A 88 -7.94 -22.02 -2.83
N GLY A 89 -8.24 -22.39 -4.06
CA GLY A 89 -9.59 -22.33 -4.63
C GLY A 89 -10.12 -20.91 -4.81
N VAL A 90 -9.25 -19.93 -4.88
CA VAL A 90 -9.61 -18.52 -5.13
C VAL A 90 -9.66 -18.26 -6.64
N ARG A 91 -10.62 -17.48 -7.08
CA ARG A 91 -10.71 -17.06 -8.49
C ARG A 91 -9.60 -16.06 -8.79
N HIS A 92 -8.97 -16.22 -9.95
CA HIS A 92 -8.03 -15.23 -10.47
C HIS A 92 -8.38 -14.87 -11.91
N THR A 93 -8.10 -13.64 -12.30
CA THR A 93 -8.44 -13.15 -13.64
C THR A 93 -7.40 -12.14 -14.12
N GLY A 94 -6.99 -12.29 -15.38
CA GLY A 94 -6.17 -11.29 -16.05
C GLY A 94 -4.74 -11.17 -15.55
N ASP A 95 -4.19 -12.24 -14.94
CA ASP A 95 -2.78 -12.27 -14.54
C ASP A 95 -1.90 -11.96 -15.74
N ARG A 96 -0.99 -11.01 -15.58
CA ARG A 96 -0.22 -10.50 -16.70
C ARG A 96 1.17 -9.98 -16.33
N VAL A 97 2.03 -9.99 -17.34
CA VAL A 97 3.31 -9.29 -17.31
C VAL A 97 3.14 -7.94 -18.02
N GLY A 98 3.25 -6.86 -17.28
CA GLY A 98 3.29 -5.50 -17.82
C GLY A 98 4.68 -5.16 -18.35
N GLU A 99 4.76 -4.35 -19.39
CA GLU A 99 6.01 -3.84 -19.93
C GLU A 99 5.92 -2.32 -20.16
N GLY A 100 7.01 -1.59 -19.93
CA GLY A 100 7.09 -0.14 -20.18
C GLY A 100 7.07 0.68 -18.89
N GLU A 101 6.20 1.69 -18.79
CA GLU A 101 6.11 2.58 -17.64
C GLU A 101 5.31 1.94 -16.50
N LEU A 102 6.00 1.47 -15.47
CA LEU A 102 5.42 0.75 -14.33
C LEU A 102 4.28 1.52 -13.65
N VAL A 103 4.54 2.78 -13.26
CA VAL A 103 3.55 3.57 -12.49
C VAL A 103 2.25 3.72 -13.29
N LYS A 104 2.36 4.03 -14.57
CA LYS A 104 1.20 4.18 -15.44
C LYS A 104 0.41 2.88 -15.57
N SER A 105 1.10 1.76 -15.85
CA SER A 105 0.45 0.46 -15.98
C SER A 105 -0.25 0.04 -14.70
N LEU A 106 0.40 0.26 -13.54
CA LEU A 106 -0.19 -0.05 -12.24
C LEU A 106 -1.42 0.81 -11.95
N LEU A 107 -1.36 2.12 -12.23
CA LEU A 107 -2.50 3.02 -12.06
C LEU A 107 -3.66 2.66 -12.99
N ASP A 108 -3.38 2.25 -14.23
CA ASP A 108 -4.41 1.81 -15.18
C ASP A 108 -5.12 0.54 -14.67
N GLU A 109 -4.40 -0.43 -14.13
CA GLU A 109 -4.98 -1.63 -13.51
C GLU A 109 -5.80 -1.30 -12.25
N MET A 110 -5.32 -0.41 -11.41
CA MET A 110 -6.02 0.00 -10.20
C MET A 110 -7.40 0.62 -10.43
N ARG A 111 -7.69 1.12 -11.65
CA ARG A 111 -9.01 1.70 -12.00
C ARG A 111 -10.14 0.68 -11.95
N THR A 112 -9.83 -0.59 -12.06
CA THR A 112 -10.82 -1.68 -12.09
C THR A 112 -10.68 -2.64 -10.92
N HIS A 113 -9.90 -2.28 -9.90
CA HIS A 113 -9.69 -3.05 -8.68
C HIS A 113 -10.09 -2.22 -7.45
N ASP A 114 -10.50 -2.90 -6.39
CA ASP A 114 -10.90 -2.27 -5.13
C ASP A 114 -9.70 -2.01 -4.22
N LEU A 115 -8.72 -2.92 -4.27
CA LEU A 115 -7.58 -2.95 -3.38
C LEU A 115 -6.32 -3.38 -4.15
N LEU A 116 -5.24 -2.64 -3.96
CA LEU A 116 -3.89 -3.07 -4.30
C LEU A 116 -3.24 -3.68 -3.06
N VAL A 117 -2.64 -4.85 -3.18
CA VAL A 117 -1.77 -5.45 -2.17
C VAL A 117 -0.34 -5.49 -2.71
N ALA A 118 0.58 -4.92 -1.97
CA ALA A 118 1.99 -4.87 -2.35
C ALA A 118 2.88 -5.14 -1.14
N GLY A 119 4.02 -5.74 -1.38
CA GLY A 119 5.07 -5.88 -0.38
C GLY A 119 5.71 -4.53 -0.04
N ARG A 120 6.23 -4.40 1.18
CA ARG A 120 6.95 -3.20 1.61
C ARG A 120 8.32 -3.11 0.98
N GLU A 121 8.99 -4.24 0.82
CA GLU A 121 10.31 -4.34 0.22
C GLU A 121 10.27 -4.47 -1.30
N SER A 122 9.10 -4.35 -1.91
CA SER A 122 8.95 -4.42 -3.36
C SER A 122 9.87 -3.41 -4.04
N HIS A 123 10.87 -3.91 -4.73
CA HIS A 123 11.86 -3.11 -5.44
C HIS A 123 11.37 -2.70 -6.83
N PHE A 124 10.22 -3.24 -7.27
CA PHE A 124 9.69 -3.04 -8.62
C PHE A 124 10.78 -3.23 -9.70
N TYR A 125 11.70 -4.18 -9.47
CA TYR A 125 12.88 -4.42 -10.29
C TYR A 125 13.89 -3.25 -10.37
N TYR A 126 13.80 -2.26 -9.48
CA TYR A 126 14.79 -1.19 -9.40
C TYR A 126 15.95 -1.58 -8.49
N ALA A 127 17.17 -1.39 -8.96
CA ALA A 127 18.37 -1.58 -8.17
C ALA A 127 18.57 -0.51 -7.09
N ASP A 128 17.85 0.63 -7.21
CA ASP A 128 17.99 1.79 -6.35
C ASP A 128 16.86 1.87 -5.31
N PRO A 129 17.15 1.68 -4.00
CA PRO A 129 16.15 1.75 -2.93
C PRO A 129 15.41 3.09 -2.85
N ASP A 130 16.05 4.20 -3.21
CA ASP A 130 15.44 5.53 -3.17
C ASP A 130 14.34 5.66 -4.23
N ARG A 131 14.49 4.99 -5.37
CA ARG A 131 13.43 4.95 -6.40
C ARG A 131 12.20 4.20 -5.96
N ARG A 132 12.32 3.17 -5.12
CA ARG A 132 11.19 2.41 -4.57
C ARG A 132 10.20 3.30 -3.84
N THR A 133 10.68 4.05 -2.86
CA THR A 133 9.84 4.98 -2.10
C THR A 133 9.15 5.99 -3.01
N HIS A 134 9.85 6.51 -4.02
CA HIS A 134 9.25 7.42 -5.00
C HIS A 134 8.19 6.76 -5.87
N THR A 135 8.35 5.50 -6.23
CA THR A 135 7.38 4.77 -7.08
C THR A 135 6.10 4.49 -6.33
N LEU A 136 6.18 3.85 -5.14
CA LEU A 136 5.02 3.66 -4.26
C LEU A 136 4.32 4.98 -3.99
N ALA A 137 5.08 5.97 -3.81
CA ALA A 137 4.68 7.30 -3.57
C ALA A 137 3.84 7.90 -4.71
N LYS A 138 4.27 7.83 -5.95
CA LYS A 138 3.50 8.25 -7.12
C LYS A 138 2.23 7.42 -7.28
N VAL A 139 2.33 6.11 -7.04
CA VAL A 139 1.15 5.23 -7.08
C VAL A 139 0.11 5.68 -6.05
N LEU A 140 0.52 5.89 -4.81
CA LEU A 140 -0.39 6.34 -3.75
C LEU A 140 -1.01 7.71 -4.02
N GLN A 141 -0.33 8.57 -4.79
CA GLN A 141 -0.82 9.90 -5.15
C GLN A 141 -2.01 9.87 -6.10
N ASP A 142 -1.96 8.99 -7.09
CA ASP A 142 -2.89 8.99 -8.21
C ASP A 142 -3.78 7.73 -8.23
N ALA A 143 -3.66 6.88 -7.21
CA ALA A 143 -4.34 5.61 -7.12
C ALA A 143 -5.86 5.73 -6.99
N ALA A 144 -6.60 5.08 -7.86
CA ALA A 144 -8.06 4.99 -7.76
C ALA A 144 -8.52 3.99 -6.67
N ALA A 145 -7.68 2.99 -6.36
CA ALA A 145 -7.94 1.96 -5.35
C ALA A 145 -7.14 2.22 -4.06
N ALA A 146 -7.61 1.69 -2.94
CA ALA A 146 -6.82 1.66 -1.72
C ALA A 146 -5.60 0.76 -1.87
N THR A 147 -4.55 1.03 -1.10
CA THR A 147 -3.32 0.24 -1.10
C THR A 147 -3.07 -0.35 0.27
N LEU A 148 -2.89 -1.65 0.35
CA LEU A 148 -2.44 -2.39 1.51
C LEU A 148 -0.98 -2.77 1.32
N ILE A 149 -0.11 -2.16 2.11
CA ILE A 149 1.32 -2.50 2.14
C ILE A 149 1.55 -3.53 3.24
N VAL A 150 2.06 -4.69 2.90
CA VAL A 150 2.39 -5.75 3.85
C VAL A 150 3.90 -5.85 4.07
N GLY A 151 4.31 -6.39 5.19
CA GLY A 151 5.72 -6.63 5.50
C GLY A 151 6.12 -8.08 5.28
N THR A 152 7.17 -8.51 6.00
CA THR A 152 7.79 -9.83 5.86
C THR A 152 7.06 -10.96 6.60
N ALA A 153 5.93 -10.66 7.25
CA ALA A 153 5.11 -11.66 7.94
C ALA A 153 3.63 -11.50 7.55
N ARG A 154 2.92 -12.64 7.42
CA ARG A 154 1.48 -12.65 7.15
C ARG A 154 0.75 -11.91 8.27
N PRO A 155 -0.08 -10.90 7.95
CA PRO A 155 -0.71 -10.08 8.96
C PRO A 155 -1.81 -10.85 9.70
N ALA A 156 -1.70 -10.90 11.03
CA ALA A 156 -2.77 -11.35 11.91
C ALA A 156 -3.41 -10.10 12.53
N VAL A 157 -4.37 -9.50 11.81
CA VAL A 157 -4.98 -8.22 12.20
C VAL A 157 -6.14 -8.46 13.15
N SER A 158 -6.01 -7.95 14.37
CA SER A 158 -7.06 -7.86 15.37
C SER A 158 -7.25 -6.44 15.90
N ARG A 159 -6.19 -5.63 15.89
CA ARG A 159 -6.17 -4.25 16.39
C ARG A 159 -5.81 -3.29 15.25
N VAL A 160 -6.65 -2.31 15.04
CA VAL A 160 -6.49 -1.33 13.96
C VAL A 160 -6.38 0.08 14.52
N ALA A 161 -5.32 0.81 14.20
CA ALA A 161 -5.23 2.23 14.48
C ALA A 161 -5.63 3.04 13.23
N VAL A 162 -6.66 3.87 13.35
CA VAL A 162 -7.10 4.80 12.30
C VAL A 162 -6.55 6.18 12.63
N ALA A 163 -5.54 6.64 11.90
CA ALA A 163 -4.98 7.98 12.01
C ALA A 163 -5.93 9.00 11.36
N TYR A 164 -6.62 9.78 12.19
CA TYR A 164 -7.69 10.66 11.73
C TYR A 164 -7.50 12.10 12.23
N ASP A 165 -7.31 13.02 11.30
CA ASP A 165 -7.14 14.45 11.58
C ASP A 165 -8.29 15.31 11.04
N GLY A 166 -9.35 14.70 10.51
CA GLY A 166 -10.48 15.38 9.88
C GLY A 166 -10.21 15.95 8.50
N SER A 167 -9.02 15.76 7.96
CA SER A 167 -8.72 16.12 6.57
C SER A 167 -9.46 15.21 5.58
N ALA A 168 -9.65 15.70 4.35
CA ALA A 168 -10.28 14.89 3.32
C ALA A 168 -9.54 13.57 3.03
N PRO A 169 -8.18 13.52 2.98
CA PRO A 169 -7.46 12.25 2.83
C PRO A 169 -7.69 11.28 4.00
N SER A 170 -7.62 11.73 5.26
CA SER A 170 -7.86 10.85 6.40
C SER A 170 -9.30 10.32 6.44
N ALA A 171 -10.28 11.19 6.09
CA ALA A 171 -11.68 10.79 6.00
C ALA A 171 -11.90 9.74 4.90
N ARG A 172 -11.33 9.95 3.70
CA ARG A 172 -11.43 8.98 2.59
C ARG A 172 -10.78 7.64 2.94
N ALA A 173 -9.60 7.65 3.57
CA ALA A 173 -8.93 6.42 3.98
C ALA A 173 -9.77 5.62 4.99
N MET A 174 -10.30 6.27 6.02
CA MET A 174 -11.21 5.66 7.00
C MET A 174 -12.47 5.09 6.32
N GLN A 175 -13.12 5.88 5.45
CA GLN A 175 -14.32 5.47 4.72
C GLN A 175 -14.03 4.28 3.80
N LYS A 176 -12.93 4.33 3.06
CA LYS A 176 -12.54 3.23 2.16
C LYS A 176 -12.21 1.96 2.93
N PHE A 177 -11.51 2.08 4.08
CA PHE A 177 -11.26 0.96 4.99
C PHE A 177 -12.58 0.35 5.48
N ALA A 178 -13.52 1.18 5.95
CA ALA A 178 -14.81 0.72 6.44
C ALA A 178 -15.64 0.01 5.34
N HIS A 179 -15.64 0.52 4.12
CA HIS A 179 -16.38 -0.07 3.01
C HIS A 179 -15.76 -1.38 2.51
N LEU A 180 -14.44 -1.46 2.44
CA LEU A 180 -13.74 -2.66 2.00
C LEU A 180 -13.68 -3.71 3.10
N ALA A 181 -13.49 -3.31 4.34
CA ALA A 181 -13.31 -4.17 5.52
C ALA A 181 -12.39 -5.38 5.24
N PRO A 182 -11.16 -5.18 4.73
CA PRO A 182 -10.34 -6.26 4.16
C PRO A 182 -10.13 -7.43 5.14
N PHE A 183 -10.06 -7.14 6.43
CA PHE A 183 -9.91 -8.14 7.49
C PHE A 183 -11.22 -8.44 8.24
N GLY A 184 -12.38 -8.01 7.70
CA GLY A 184 -13.68 -8.10 8.35
C GLY A 184 -13.95 -6.91 9.28
N THR A 185 -15.03 -7.00 10.07
CA THR A 185 -15.44 -5.94 11.00
C THR A 185 -15.29 -6.33 12.47
N ASP A 186 -14.97 -7.59 12.77
CA ASP A 186 -14.72 -8.08 14.13
C ASP A 186 -13.30 -7.73 14.59
N LEU A 187 -13.03 -6.42 14.69
CA LEU A 187 -11.72 -5.84 15.01
C LEU A 187 -11.84 -4.82 16.13
N ASP A 188 -10.78 -4.68 16.92
CA ASP A 188 -10.62 -3.59 17.87
C ASP A 188 -10.07 -2.37 17.14
N VAL A 189 -10.89 -1.36 16.92
CA VAL A 189 -10.52 -0.17 16.15
C VAL A 189 -10.29 1.02 17.08
N GLU A 190 -9.12 1.62 17.02
CA GLU A 190 -8.78 2.83 17.75
C GLU A 190 -8.66 4.01 16.79
N VAL A 191 -9.57 5.00 16.90
CA VAL A 191 -9.44 6.27 16.17
C VAL A 191 -8.48 7.17 16.91
N VAL A 192 -7.35 7.50 16.30
CA VAL A 192 -6.28 8.29 16.90
C VAL A 192 -6.18 9.65 16.23
N HIS A 193 -6.22 10.70 17.06
CA HIS A 193 -6.00 12.09 16.63
C HIS A 193 -4.85 12.73 17.41
N VAL A 194 -3.88 13.31 16.72
CA VAL A 194 -2.81 14.11 17.31
C VAL A 194 -3.26 15.56 17.37
N ARG A 195 -3.40 16.13 18.56
CA ARG A 195 -3.94 17.47 18.79
C ARG A 195 -2.95 18.42 19.45
N GLY A 196 -3.20 19.72 19.32
CA GLY A 196 -2.58 20.75 20.15
C GLY A 196 -3.13 20.79 21.58
N GLY A 197 -2.56 21.66 22.40
CA GLY A 197 -2.81 21.72 23.85
C GLY A 197 -3.92 22.67 24.30
N SER A 198 -4.56 23.42 23.40
CA SER A 198 -5.61 24.37 23.81
C SER A 198 -6.96 23.69 24.10
N ASP A 199 -7.80 24.30 24.98
CA ASP A 199 -9.13 23.78 25.29
C ASP A 199 -10.06 23.73 24.06
N ALA A 200 -9.94 24.70 23.16
CA ALA A 200 -10.69 24.71 21.91
C ALA A 200 -10.31 23.53 21.02
N GLU A 201 -9.03 23.23 20.89
CA GLU A 201 -8.53 22.07 20.12
C GLU A 201 -8.94 20.74 20.79
N ARG A 202 -9.00 20.69 22.12
CA ARG A 202 -9.48 19.52 22.85
C ARG A 202 -10.93 19.21 22.50
N LEU A 203 -11.82 20.19 22.58
CA LEU A 203 -13.25 20.03 22.26
C LEU A 203 -13.48 19.69 20.78
N ALA A 204 -12.73 20.33 19.88
CA ALA A 204 -12.77 20.00 18.45
C ALA A 204 -12.34 18.56 18.18
N SER A 205 -11.24 18.13 18.82
CA SER A 205 -10.73 16.76 18.74
C SER A 205 -11.72 15.71 19.27
N GLU A 206 -12.40 16.00 20.38
CA GLU A 206 -13.43 15.10 20.95
C GLU A 206 -14.56 14.86 19.95
N ARG A 207 -15.11 15.92 19.36
CA ARG A 207 -16.18 15.82 18.35
C ARG A 207 -15.72 15.06 17.13
N LEU A 208 -14.58 15.44 16.59
CA LEU A 208 -14.00 14.81 15.39
C LEU A 208 -13.82 13.30 15.57
N ARG A 209 -13.28 12.86 16.70
CA ARG A 209 -13.08 11.45 17.01
C ARG A 209 -14.41 10.71 17.26
N ALA A 210 -15.36 11.37 17.93
CA ALA A 210 -16.69 10.81 18.17
C ALA A 210 -17.43 10.57 16.85
N ASP A 211 -17.39 11.53 15.92
CA ASP A 211 -18.04 11.41 14.60
C ASP A 211 -17.38 10.28 13.78
N ALA A 212 -16.05 10.15 13.82
CA ALA A 212 -15.34 9.08 13.15
C ALA A 212 -15.68 7.70 13.75
N ALA A 213 -15.76 7.60 15.08
CA ALA A 213 -16.17 6.36 15.75
C ALA A 213 -17.62 5.97 15.40
N ALA A 214 -18.53 6.92 15.41
CA ALA A 214 -19.93 6.70 15.02
C ALA A 214 -20.05 6.22 13.55
N TYR A 215 -19.22 6.78 12.66
CA TYR A 215 -19.15 6.32 11.27
C TYR A 215 -18.71 4.86 11.17
N LEU A 216 -17.64 4.48 11.84
CA LEU A 216 -17.15 3.10 11.85
C LEU A 216 -18.15 2.13 12.45
N GLN A 217 -18.82 2.51 13.56
CA GLN A 217 -19.88 1.72 14.18
C GLN A 217 -21.07 1.50 13.24
N ALA A 218 -21.48 2.54 12.50
CA ALA A 218 -22.53 2.42 11.49
C ALA A 218 -22.17 1.46 10.34
N HIS A 219 -20.87 1.18 10.13
CA HIS A 219 -20.36 0.23 9.14
C HIS A 219 -20.02 -1.15 9.73
N GLY A 220 -20.49 -1.45 10.96
CA GLY A 220 -20.41 -2.77 11.57
C GLY A 220 -19.17 -3.02 12.41
N PHE A 221 -18.34 -2.02 12.69
CA PHE A 221 -17.23 -2.17 13.64
C PHE A 221 -17.76 -1.90 15.05
N GLU A 222 -18.02 -2.95 15.82
CA GLU A 222 -18.67 -2.82 17.14
C GLU A 222 -17.69 -2.31 18.22
N ARG A 223 -16.42 -2.68 18.14
CA ARG A 223 -15.40 -2.32 19.13
C ARG A 223 -14.57 -1.14 18.65
N VAL A 224 -15.11 0.07 18.82
CA VAL A 224 -14.41 1.30 18.42
C VAL A 224 -14.11 2.15 19.65
N THR A 225 -12.85 2.49 19.82
CA THR A 225 -12.35 3.41 20.87
C THR A 225 -11.73 4.65 20.25
N THR A 226 -11.53 5.69 21.03
CA THR A 226 -10.94 6.95 20.55
C THR A 226 -9.85 7.44 21.46
N THR A 227 -8.72 7.86 20.89
CA THR A 227 -7.58 8.40 21.65
C THR A 227 -7.12 9.74 21.07
N ALA A 228 -6.88 10.71 21.95
CA ALA A 228 -6.17 11.95 21.61
C ALA A 228 -4.72 11.86 22.10
N ILE A 229 -3.77 12.13 21.21
CA ILE A 229 -2.35 12.26 21.58
C ILE A 229 -2.05 13.75 21.70
N GLU A 230 -1.62 14.15 22.92
CA GLU A 230 -1.42 15.56 23.29
C GLU A 230 -0.04 16.06 22.96
N SER A 231 0.39 16.30 21.89
CA SER A 231 1.71 16.80 21.49
C SER A 231 2.53 15.88 20.60
N GLY A 232 3.45 16.47 19.92
CA GLY A 232 4.37 15.81 19.00
C GLY A 232 4.02 16.02 17.53
N SER A 233 4.91 15.60 16.67
CA SER A 233 4.68 15.58 15.24
C SER A 233 3.66 14.47 14.91
N PRO A 234 2.57 14.75 14.15
CA PRO A 234 1.64 13.71 13.73
C PRO A 234 2.34 12.54 13.05
N ALA A 235 3.35 12.82 12.21
CA ALA A 235 4.14 11.79 11.55
C ALA A 235 4.82 10.83 12.53
N ASP A 236 5.47 11.38 13.58
CA ASP A 236 6.17 10.58 14.57
C ASP A 236 5.21 9.71 15.38
N ARG A 237 4.06 10.28 15.78
CA ARG A 237 3.04 9.56 16.55
C ARG A 237 2.38 8.44 15.75
N ILE A 238 2.12 8.65 14.47
CA ILE A 238 1.59 7.61 13.60
C ILE A 238 2.66 6.52 13.35
N CYS A 239 3.94 6.89 13.20
CA CYS A 239 5.01 5.91 13.10
C CYS A 239 5.17 5.08 14.38
N GLU A 240 4.98 5.66 15.56
CA GLU A 240 4.96 4.93 16.83
C GLU A 240 3.82 3.89 16.87
N LEU A 241 2.63 4.24 16.42
CA LEU A 241 1.51 3.27 16.29
C LEU A 241 1.86 2.11 15.35
N ALA A 242 2.64 2.39 14.32
CA ALA A 242 3.05 1.41 13.32
C ALA A 242 4.23 0.51 13.74
N GLN A 243 4.68 0.57 15.00
CA GLN A 243 5.72 -0.34 15.53
C GLN A 243 5.17 -1.71 15.99
N GLY A 244 3.84 -1.88 16.07
CA GLY A 244 3.20 -3.15 16.41
C GLY A 244 2.83 -3.35 17.87
N ASP A 245 3.22 -2.45 18.78
CA ASP A 245 2.90 -2.58 20.19
C ASP A 245 1.42 -2.33 20.50
N ARG A 246 0.79 -1.43 19.73
CA ARG A 246 -0.60 -0.98 19.93
C ARG A 246 -1.54 -1.41 18.82
N ALA A 247 -1.08 -1.55 17.61
CA ALA A 247 -1.88 -1.89 16.43
C ALA A 247 -1.19 -2.95 15.57
N ASP A 248 -1.99 -3.77 14.92
CA ASP A 248 -1.57 -4.78 13.94
C ASP A 248 -1.75 -4.27 12.50
N LEU A 249 -2.46 -3.14 12.34
CA LEU A 249 -2.68 -2.42 11.09
C LEU A 249 -2.82 -0.93 11.37
N VAL A 250 -2.22 -0.08 10.54
CA VAL A 250 -2.45 1.37 10.56
C VAL A 250 -3.20 1.78 9.29
N VAL A 251 -4.32 2.49 9.48
CA VAL A 251 -5.09 3.14 8.41
C VAL A 251 -4.76 4.61 8.40
N SER A 252 -4.30 5.14 7.27
CA SER A 252 -3.91 6.55 7.16
C SER A 252 -4.23 7.12 5.78
N GLY A 253 -4.51 8.42 5.74
CA GLY A 253 -4.54 9.18 4.50
C GLY A 253 -3.14 9.26 3.88
N ALA A 254 -3.03 9.00 2.59
CA ALA A 254 -1.75 9.05 1.89
C ALA A 254 -1.21 10.46 1.65
N TYR A 255 -2.04 11.49 1.85
CA TYR A 255 -1.73 12.89 1.53
C TYR A 255 -2.19 13.86 2.60
N ALA A 256 -1.27 14.66 3.13
CA ALA A 256 -1.62 15.89 3.85
C ALA A 256 -1.32 17.10 2.94
N LYS A 257 -2.35 17.88 2.61
CA LYS A 257 -2.19 19.20 2.01
C LYS A 257 -1.63 20.18 3.05
N SER A 258 -0.32 20.25 3.20
CA SER A 258 0.28 21.52 3.65
C SER A 258 0.56 22.36 2.39
N GLY A 259 0.14 23.63 2.39
CA GLY A 259 0.00 24.54 1.26
C GLY A 259 1.23 24.91 0.43
N PHE A 260 2.12 23.98 0.16
CA PHE A 260 3.28 24.15 -0.71
C PHE A 260 3.23 23.20 -1.90
N ARG A 261 3.01 23.78 -3.06
CA ARG A 261 2.93 23.18 -4.40
C ARG A 261 4.15 22.35 -4.86
N LYS A 262 5.11 22.05 -3.99
CA LYS A 262 6.41 21.42 -4.34
C LYS A 262 6.90 20.31 -3.42
N MET A 263 6.13 19.85 -2.41
CA MET A 263 6.52 18.66 -1.65
C MET A 263 5.69 17.47 -2.14
N LEU A 264 6.35 16.62 -2.88
CA LEU A 264 5.79 15.45 -3.61
C LEU A 264 5.26 14.35 -2.70
N PHE A 265 5.44 14.46 -1.38
CA PHE A 265 4.89 13.56 -0.35
C PHE A 265 4.68 14.32 0.94
N GLY A 266 3.60 14.07 1.65
CA GLY A 266 3.53 14.42 3.05
C GLY A 266 4.66 13.69 3.78
N SER A 267 5.52 14.42 4.49
CA SER A 267 6.63 13.86 5.28
C SER A 267 6.21 12.68 6.16
N SER A 268 4.95 12.63 6.54
CA SER A 268 4.34 11.56 7.34
C SER A 268 4.17 10.25 6.57
N ALA A 269 3.73 10.29 5.30
CA ALA A 269 3.49 9.07 4.53
C ALA A 269 4.81 8.39 4.11
N THR A 270 5.80 9.16 3.68
CA THR A 270 7.14 8.63 3.38
C THR A 270 7.77 7.99 4.60
N LYS A 271 7.76 8.71 5.73
CA LYS A 271 8.30 8.22 6.98
C LYS A 271 7.58 6.94 7.45
N LEU A 272 6.26 6.89 7.27
CA LEU A 272 5.47 5.73 7.62
C LEU A 272 5.81 4.52 6.74
N LEU A 273 5.98 4.70 5.42
CA LEU A 273 6.41 3.63 4.52
C LEU A 273 7.78 3.05 4.89
N GLU A 274 8.73 3.91 5.30
CA GLU A 274 10.08 3.51 5.65
C GLU A 274 10.19 2.85 7.03
N GLN A 275 9.40 3.32 8.01
CA GLN A 275 9.59 2.98 9.42
C GLN A 275 8.53 2.04 10.01
N ALA A 276 7.40 1.85 9.34
CA ALA A 276 6.36 0.98 9.86
C ALA A 276 6.81 -0.49 9.93
N ARG A 277 6.42 -1.18 10.99
CA ARG A 277 6.63 -2.63 11.15
C ARG A 277 5.35 -3.43 10.93
N VAL A 278 4.20 -2.78 11.06
CA VAL A 278 2.90 -3.39 10.77
C VAL A 278 2.41 -3.01 9.37
N PRO A 279 1.47 -3.76 8.79
CA PRO A 279 0.81 -3.39 7.55
C PRO A 279 0.22 -1.97 7.58
N LEU A 280 0.16 -1.37 6.40
CA LEU A 280 -0.40 -0.04 6.21
C LEU A 280 -1.55 -0.10 5.20
N PHE A 281 -2.71 0.41 5.58
CA PHE A 281 -3.81 0.67 4.65
C PHE A 281 -3.84 2.16 4.32
N LEU A 282 -3.54 2.49 3.07
CA LEU A 282 -3.37 3.85 2.60
C LEU A 282 -4.37 4.19 1.51
N TYR A 283 -4.96 5.40 1.59
CA TYR A 283 -5.83 5.94 0.55
C TYR A 283 -5.82 7.47 0.60
N HIS A 284 -6.11 8.17 -0.53
CA HIS A 284 -6.07 9.65 -0.61
C HIS A 284 -7.40 10.26 -1.06
#